data_6ce0592aac1722e795df888185ac9187
#
_entry.id   6ce0592aac1722e795df888185ac9187
#
_cell.length_a   1.000
_cell.length_b   1.000
_cell.length_c   1.000
_cell.angle_alpha   90.00
_cell.angle_beta   90.00
_cell.angle_gamma   90.00
#
_symmetry.space_group_name_H-M   'P 1'
#
loop_
_entity.id
_entity.type
_entity.pdbx_description
1 polymer ?
#
loop_
_entity_poly.entity_id
_entity_poly.type
_entity_poly.pdbx_seq_one_letter_code
_entity_poly.pdbx_strand_id
1 'polypeptide(L)'
;MNEQALLLDNDAKRVKTAVLPLKRVLFVDDDQNILDGLKRTLHSMRTEWQMAFSATGEEALKKLEESEFDVIVTDMRMPGMNGSELLTEVLQRYPSMVRIVLSGTVEHDLVLRSAATAHQYLVKPCDAATLRATLDTALRIREVLISPKLRSVVSRVTALPSLPSVHAKLVESLENPEISSREMGEIISQDVGMTAKLLQLANSAFFGLYRYVASPSEAAIYLGLDTIRALTLSTGVFSVFQESGAAELFIGQLQRHSMKVGMVANIIAKSESLPKKICDSSLIGGLLHDVGKLVLSANCPEEYNEILAVARKEAVACHERERQVFGATHAEIGAYLLWLWGLPDEMCKAVAFHHKPADCSETSFTAAAAIHMADALEHEVDGAPDPDCRADIDMNYLNRMALVDHVPEWRRLHDEFVNKGERA
;
A
#
# COMPACT_ATOMS: atom_id res chain seq x y z
N MET A 1 32.04 22.92 43.30
CA MET A 1 31.74 21.68 42.54
C MET A 1 30.28 21.46 42.59
N ASN A 2 29.66 21.43 41.44
CA ASN A 2 28.29 21.83 41.13
C ASN A 2 27.18 20.86 41.57
N GLU A 3 26.26 21.39 42.40
CA GLU A 3 24.94 20.78 42.64
C GLU A 3 24.02 20.69 41.38
N GLN A 4 24.41 21.30 40.27
CA GLN A 4 23.67 21.24 38.99
C GLN A 4 23.87 19.95 38.18
N ALA A 5 24.88 19.13 38.51
CA ALA A 5 25.11 17.87 37.81
C ALA A 5 24.24 16.68 38.32
N LEU A 6 23.60 16.86 39.48
CA LEU A 6 22.77 15.82 40.11
C LEU A 6 21.27 15.90 39.75
N LEU A 7 20.85 16.97 39.05
CA LEU A 7 19.45 17.17 38.62
C LEU A 7 19.18 16.65 37.20
N LEU A 8 20.20 16.43 36.39
CA LEU A 8 20.04 15.92 35.02
C LEU A 8 19.97 14.38 34.92
N ASP A 9 20.34 13.67 35.98
CA ASP A 9 20.32 12.19 35.98
C ASP A 9 19.03 11.58 36.56
N ASN A 10 18.12 12.40 37.08
CA ASN A 10 16.84 11.94 37.64
C ASN A 10 15.65 12.06 36.67
N ASP A 11 15.77 12.84 35.58
CA ASP A 11 14.71 12.93 34.57
C ASP A 11 14.80 11.81 33.51
N ALA A 12 15.96 11.19 33.35
CA ALA A 12 16.14 10.06 32.42
C ALA A 12 15.51 8.74 32.96
N LYS A 13 15.12 8.66 34.22
CA LYS A 13 14.50 7.47 34.85
C LYS A 13 12.98 7.55 35.01
N ARG A 14 12.33 8.60 34.51
CA ARG A 14 10.88 8.74 34.46
C ARG A 14 10.28 8.66 33.06
N VAL A 15 10.87 7.87 32.15
CA VAL A 15 10.06 7.33 31.06
C VAL A 15 9.12 6.30 31.69
N LYS A 16 7.97 6.78 32.18
CA LYS A 16 6.83 5.92 32.40
C LYS A 16 6.67 5.08 31.15
N THR A 17 6.86 3.79 31.26
CA THR A 17 6.36 2.81 30.29
C THR A 17 4.87 3.12 30.12
N ALA A 18 4.53 3.92 29.13
CA ALA A 18 3.15 4.08 28.73
C ALA A 18 2.73 2.68 28.30
N VAL A 19 1.87 2.04 29.09
CA VAL A 19 1.23 0.80 28.71
C VAL A 19 0.45 1.15 27.45
N LEU A 20 0.98 0.73 26.29
CA LEU A 20 0.29 0.92 25.03
C LEU A 20 -1.09 0.29 25.17
N PRO A 21 -2.16 0.97 24.78
CA PRO A 21 -3.50 0.43 24.90
C PRO A 21 -3.57 -0.90 24.14
N LEU A 22 -4.18 -1.92 24.76
CA LEU A 22 -4.37 -3.23 24.12
C LEU A 22 -5.10 -3.04 22.81
N LYS A 23 -4.58 -3.66 21.76
CA LYS A 23 -5.17 -3.65 20.43
C LYS A 23 -6.48 -4.44 20.45
N ARG A 24 -7.55 -3.87 19.87
CA ARG A 24 -8.91 -4.43 19.96
C ARG A 24 -9.32 -5.07 18.66
N VAL A 25 -9.60 -6.38 18.68
CA VAL A 25 -9.97 -7.18 17.50
C VAL A 25 -11.36 -7.79 17.72
N LEU A 26 -12.25 -7.57 16.74
CA LEU A 26 -13.59 -8.17 16.72
C LEU A 26 -13.63 -9.30 15.67
N PHE A 27 -13.97 -10.51 16.11
CA PHE A 27 -14.17 -11.68 15.23
C PHE A 27 -15.67 -11.94 15.09
N VAL A 28 -16.13 -12.16 13.84
CA VAL A 28 -17.52 -12.40 13.50
C VAL A 28 -17.67 -13.64 12.64
N ASP A 29 -18.37 -14.66 13.11
CA ASP A 29 -18.57 -15.92 12.40
C ASP A 29 -19.81 -16.62 12.98
N ASP A 30 -20.68 -17.13 12.14
CA ASP A 30 -21.93 -17.80 12.60
C ASP A 30 -21.66 -19.22 13.15
N ASP A 31 -20.50 -19.83 12.79
CA ASP A 31 -20.09 -21.12 13.35
C ASP A 31 -19.37 -20.92 14.71
N GLN A 32 -20.07 -21.29 15.79
CA GLN A 32 -19.52 -21.22 17.16
C GLN A 32 -18.25 -22.06 17.32
N ASN A 33 -18.07 -23.14 16.57
CA ASN A 33 -16.85 -23.98 16.63
C ASN A 33 -15.64 -23.20 16.07
N ILE A 34 -15.84 -22.37 15.05
CA ILE A 34 -14.79 -21.49 14.50
C ILE A 34 -14.42 -20.45 15.53
N LEU A 35 -15.40 -19.74 16.11
CA LEU A 35 -15.14 -18.76 17.18
C LEU A 35 -14.39 -19.38 18.36
N ASP A 36 -14.76 -20.56 18.80
CA ASP A 36 -14.09 -21.24 19.90
C ASP A 36 -12.70 -21.77 19.50
N GLY A 37 -12.52 -22.15 18.23
CA GLY A 37 -11.22 -22.44 17.64
C GLY A 37 -10.30 -21.21 17.68
N LEU A 38 -10.77 -20.06 17.22
CA LEU A 38 -10.03 -18.79 17.24
C LEU A 38 -9.67 -18.37 18.67
N LYS A 39 -10.61 -18.49 19.63
CA LYS A 39 -10.34 -18.22 21.07
C LYS A 39 -9.20 -19.06 21.62
N ARG A 40 -9.15 -20.37 21.26
CA ARG A 40 -8.08 -21.27 21.71
C ARG A 40 -6.76 -20.94 21.04
N THR A 41 -6.78 -20.77 19.72
CA THR A 41 -5.62 -20.52 18.88
C THR A 41 -4.92 -19.21 19.25
N LEU A 42 -5.71 -18.16 19.51
CA LEU A 42 -5.21 -16.83 19.83
C LEU A 42 -5.08 -16.57 21.34
N HIS A 43 -5.22 -17.62 22.19
CA HIS A 43 -5.17 -17.45 23.64
C HIS A 43 -3.88 -16.79 24.15
N SER A 44 -2.73 -17.12 23.54
CA SER A 44 -1.43 -16.53 23.88
C SER A 44 -1.34 -15.02 23.62
N MET A 45 -2.21 -14.50 22.75
CA MET A 45 -2.22 -13.07 22.37
C MET A 45 -3.03 -12.17 23.31
N ARG A 46 -3.68 -12.72 24.35
CA ARG A 46 -4.52 -11.95 25.28
C ARG A 46 -3.79 -10.88 26.10
N THR A 47 -2.47 -10.97 26.15
CA THR A 47 -1.63 -9.94 26.79
C THR A 47 -1.39 -8.74 25.89
N GLU A 48 -1.55 -8.91 24.57
CA GLU A 48 -1.32 -7.89 23.54
C GLU A 48 -2.62 -7.40 22.91
N TRP A 49 -3.64 -8.28 22.82
CA TRP A 49 -4.91 -8.00 22.16
C TRP A 49 -6.11 -8.21 23.08
N GLN A 50 -7.04 -7.27 23.01
CA GLN A 50 -8.38 -7.43 23.54
C GLN A 50 -9.29 -7.96 22.42
N MET A 51 -9.74 -9.20 22.54
CA MET A 51 -10.54 -9.87 21.52
C MET A 51 -12.00 -9.95 21.92
N ALA A 52 -12.92 -9.61 21.02
CA ALA A 52 -14.35 -9.82 21.11
C ALA A 52 -14.83 -10.76 20.00
N PHE A 53 -15.93 -11.46 20.22
CA PHE A 53 -16.48 -12.45 19.33
C PHE A 53 -17.98 -12.24 19.20
N SER A 54 -18.51 -12.35 17.99
CA SER A 54 -19.94 -12.21 17.66
C SER A 54 -20.38 -13.31 16.72
N ALA A 55 -21.56 -13.84 16.92
CA ALA A 55 -22.13 -14.89 16.06
C ALA A 55 -22.94 -14.33 14.89
N THR A 56 -23.27 -13.03 14.88
CA THR A 56 -24.03 -12.37 13.79
C THR A 56 -23.49 -10.98 13.50
N GLY A 57 -23.82 -10.45 12.31
CA GLY A 57 -23.48 -9.08 11.92
C GLY A 57 -24.14 -8.03 12.80
N GLU A 58 -25.38 -8.24 13.20
CA GLU A 58 -26.14 -7.35 14.07
C GLU A 58 -25.55 -7.27 15.47
N GLU A 59 -25.11 -8.41 16.04
CA GLU A 59 -24.42 -8.44 17.32
C GLU A 59 -23.06 -7.73 17.23
N ALA A 60 -22.36 -7.88 16.11
CA ALA A 60 -21.10 -7.19 15.85
C ALA A 60 -21.31 -5.67 15.83
N LEU A 61 -22.29 -5.16 15.10
CA LEU A 61 -22.60 -3.72 15.04
C LEU A 61 -22.96 -3.18 16.43
N LYS A 62 -23.70 -3.91 17.25
CA LYS A 62 -24.01 -3.51 18.61
C LYS A 62 -22.74 -3.38 19.46
N LYS A 63 -21.81 -4.32 19.36
CA LYS A 63 -20.51 -4.23 20.07
C LYS A 63 -19.66 -3.05 19.61
N LEU A 64 -19.73 -2.69 18.33
CA LEU A 64 -19.06 -1.54 17.78
C LEU A 64 -19.64 -0.21 18.29
N GLU A 65 -20.92 -0.16 18.63
CA GLU A 65 -21.56 0.99 19.30
C GLU A 65 -21.11 1.14 20.75
N GLU A 66 -20.83 0.02 21.43
CA GLU A 66 -20.46 -0.01 22.85
C GLU A 66 -18.96 0.20 23.10
N SER A 67 -18.12 -0.10 22.11
CA SER A 67 -16.66 -0.09 22.26
C SER A 67 -15.95 0.15 20.92
N GLU A 68 -14.81 0.84 20.98
CA GLU A 68 -13.92 1.00 19.82
C GLU A 68 -13.16 -0.29 19.52
N PHE A 69 -12.97 -0.61 18.25
CA PHE A 69 -12.14 -1.71 17.77
C PHE A 69 -11.17 -1.21 16.68
N ASP A 70 -10.01 -1.86 16.61
CA ASP A 70 -8.97 -1.54 15.63
C ASP A 70 -9.14 -2.35 14.35
N VAL A 71 -9.54 -3.62 14.50
CA VAL A 71 -9.71 -4.58 13.41
C VAL A 71 -11.02 -5.34 13.58
N ILE A 72 -11.72 -5.56 12.47
CA ILE A 72 -12.80 -6.54 12.36
C ILE A 72 -12.36 -7.66 11.40
N VAL A 73 -12.57 -8.91 11.82
CA VAL A 73 -12.39 -10.12 11.01
C VAL A 73 -13.73 -10.80 10.90
N THR A 74 -14.29 -10.89 9.70
CA THR A 74 -15.65 -11.42 9.51
C THR A 74 -15.68 -12.56 8.50
N ASP A 75 -16.53 -13.56 8.76
CA ASP A 75 -16.95 -14.48 7.71
C ASP A 75 -17.80 -13.77 6.68
N MET A 76 -17.80 -14.27 5.43
CA MET A 76 -18.59 -13.72 4.34
C MET A 76 -20.03 -14.25 4.35
N ARG A 77 -20.22 -15.51 4.74
CA ARG A 77 -21.51 -16.17 4.72
C ARG A 77 -22.06 -16.32 6.11
N MET A 78 -22.96 -15.43 6.46
CA MET A 78 -23.68 -15.51 7.73
C MET A 78 -25.19 -15.36 7.48
N PRO A 79 -26.03 -16.04 8.23
CA PRO A 79 -27.47 -15.83 8.21
C PRO A 79 -27.84 -14.39 8.60
N GLY A 80 -28.85 -13.82 7.95
CA GLY A 80 -29.23 -12.42 8.18
C GLY A 80 -28.31 -11.47 7.48
N MET A 81 -27.54 -10.67 8.22
CA MET A 81 -26.54 -9.75 7.69
C MET A 81 -25.27 -10.52 7.31
N ASN A 82 -24.96 -10.58 6.00
CA ASN A 82 -23.73 -11.22 5.52
C ASN A 82 -22.50 -10.34 5.75
N GLY A 83 -21.29 -10.91 5.60
CA GLY A 83 -20.03 -10.21 5.85
C GLY A 83 -19.81 -8.97 4.97
N SER A 84 -20.26 -8.99 3.71
CA SER A 84 -20.16 -7.84 2.81
C SER A 84 -21.04 -6.68 3.25
N GLU A 85 -22.26 -6.97 3.69
CA GLU A 85 -23.19 -5.97 4.24
C GLU A 85 -22.64 -5.39 5.54
N LEU A 86 -22.14 -6.24 6.44
CA LEU A 86 -21.48 -5.82 7.67
C LEU A 86 -20.29 -4.91 7.41
N LEU A 87 -19.39 -5.27 6.48
CA LEU A 87 -18.23 -4.45 6.16
C LEU A 87 -18.59 -3.13 5.48
N THR A 88 -19.72 -3.08 4.75
CA THR A 88 -20.24 -1.83 4.20
C THR A 88 -20.68 -0.87 5.30
N GLU A 89 -21.43 -1.36 6.30
CA GLU A 89 -21.82 -0.57 7.47
C GLU A 89 -20.60 -0.12 8.28
N VAL A 90 -19.61 -1.01 8.46
CA VAL A 90 -18.36 -0.68 9.17
C VAL A 90 -17.56 0.39 8.42
N LEU A 91 -17.47 0.31 7.08
CA LEU A 91 -16.80 1.34 6.28
C LEU A 91 -17.44 2.72 6.46
N GLN A 92 -18.77 2.77 6.53
CA GLN A 92 -19.51 4.04 6.68
C GLN A 92 -19.38 4.62 8.10
N ARG A 93 -19.55 3.80 9.13
CA ARG A 93 -19.61 4.26 10.54
C ARG A 93 -18.25 4.30 11.23
N TYR A 94 -17.34 3.38 10.87
CA TYR A 94 -16.03 3.19 11.51
C TYR A 94 -14.90 3.11 10.48
N PRO A 95 -14.73 4.13 9.62
CA PRO A 95 -13.85 4.07 8.46
C PRO A 95 -12.38 3.81 8.79
N SER A 96 -11.91 4.17 9.98
CA SER A 96 -10.52 3.92 10.43
C SER A 96 -10.25 2.48 10.86
N MET A 97 -11.29 1.61 10.90
CA MET A 97 -11.16 0.21 11.29
C MET A 97 -10.60 -0.62 10.14
N VAL A 98 -9.62 -1.47 10.43
CA VAL A 98 -9.12 -2.44 9.43
C VAL A 98 -10.16 -3.55 9.24
N ARG A 99 -10.47 -3.86 8.01
CA ARG A 99 -11.52 -4.81 7.61
C ARG A 99 -10.91 -6.01 6.91
N ILE A 100 -11.02 -7.17 7.54
CA ILE A 100 -10.46 -8.45 7.05
C ILE A 100 -11.60 -9.45 6.88
N VAL A 101 -11.59 -10.15 5.76
CA VAL A 101 -12.50 -11.26 5.48
C VAL A 101 -11.80 -12.59 5.77
N LEU A 102 -12.48 -13.49 6.45
CA LEU A 102 -12.05 -14.88 6.69
C LEU A 102 -13.10 -15.82 6.07
N SER A 103 -12.85 -16.33 4.85
CA SER A 103 -13.83 -17.11 4.07
C SER A 103 -13.39 -18.53 3.78
N GLY A 104 -14.34 -19.49 3.77
CA GLY A 104 -14.09 -20.93 3.58
C GLY A 104 -14.09 -21.39 2.13
N THR A 105 -14.58 -20.60 1.18
CA THR A 105 -14.74 -20.98 -0.22
C THR A 105 -14.34 -19.89 -1.18
N VAL A 106 -13.72 -20.33 -2.31
CA VAL A 106 -13.35 -19.47 -3.43
C VAL A 106 -14.64 -19.15 -4.23
N GLU A 107 -15.41 -18.17 -3.77
CA GLU A 107 -16.55 -17.64 -4.53
C GLU A 107 -16.18 -16.32 -5.17
N HIS A 108 -15.89 -16.33 -6.46
CA HIS A 108 -15.51 -15.15 -7.23
C HIS A 108 -16.49 -13.99 -7.04
N ASP A 109 -17.79 -14.27 -7.01
CA ASP A 109 -18.83 -13.24 -6.86
C ASP A 109 -18.82 -12.53 -5.50
N LEU A 110 -18.52 -13.24 -4.40
CA LEU A 110 -18.46 -12.65 -3.07
C LEU A 110 -17.22 -11.77 -2.89
N VAL A 111 -16.09 -12.20 -3.46
CA VAL A 111 -14.87 -11.38 -3.46
C VAL A 111 -15.06 -10.11 -4.28
N LEU A 112 -15.65 -10.22 -5.45
CA LEU A 112 -15.95 -9.06 -6.29
C LEU A 112 -16.84 -8.04 -5.53
N ARG A 113 -17.85 -8.52 -4.80
CA ARG A 113 -18.73 -7.65 -4.00
C ARG A 113 -18.02 -7.01 -2.81
N SER A 114 -17.10 -7.72 -2.16
CA SER A 114 -16.36 -7.21 -1.00
C SER A 114 -15.03 -6.52 -1.38
N ALA A 115 -14.60 -6.59 -2.65
CA ALA A 115 -13.39 -5.95 -3.15
C ALA A 115 -13.37 -4.42 -2.89
N ALA A 116 -14.54 -3.80 -2.80
CA ALA A 116 -14.70 -2.39 -2.48
C ALA A 116 -14.75 -2.08 -0.98
N THR A 117 -14.83 -3.07 -0.08
CA THR A 117 -15.03 -2.82 1.35
C THR A 117 -13.98 -3.46 2.25
N ALA A 118 -13.42 -4.61 1.87
CA ALA A 118 -12.39 -5.30 2.63
C ALA A 118 -10.98 -4.80 2.29
N HIS A 119 -10.11 -4.75 3.29
CA HIS A 119 -8.68 -4.48 3.10
C HIS A 119 -7.91 -5.74 2.76
N GLN A 120 -8.21 -6.86 3.45
CA GLN A 120 -7.53 -8.13 3.24
C GLN A 120 -8.49 -9.32 3.31
N TYR A 121 -8.06 -10.44 2.73
CA TYR A 121 -8.80 -11.70 2.68
C TYR A 121 -7.92 -12.84 3.20
N LEU A 122 -8.49 -13.68 4.06
CA LEU A 122 -7.88 -14.91 4.56
C LEU A 122 -8.77 -16.11 4.22
N VAL A 123 -8.18 -17.25 3.89
CA VAL A 123 -8.90 -18.48 3.56
C VAL A 123 -9.00 -19.38 4.79
N LYS A 124 -10.18 -19.94 5.04
CA LYS A 124 -10.40 -21.01 6.02
C LYS A 124 -10.03 -22.38 5.39
N PRO A 125 -9.31 -23.25 6.08
CA PRO A 125 -8.73 -23.06 7.41
C PRO A 125 -7.51 -22.14 7.38
N CYS A 126 -7.50 -21.08 8.22
CA CYS A 126 -6.37 -20.20 8.38
C CYS A 126 -5.54 -20.66 9.58
N ASP A 127 -4.25 -20.88 9.37
CA ASP A 127 -3.36 -21.22 10.48
C ASP A 127 -3.11 -20.02 11.39
N ALA A 128 -2.78 -20.31 12.66
CA ALA A 128 -2.57 -19.30 13.67
C ALA A 128 -1.45 -18.30 13.34
N ALA A 129 -0.39 -18.77 12.67
CA ALA A 129 0.77 -17.94 12.35
C ALA A 129 0.41 -16.93 11.27
N THR A 130 -0.29 -17.34 10.22
CA THR A 130 -0.80 -16.49 9.15
C THR A 130 -1.79 -15.45 9.68
N LEU A 131 -2.78 -15.87 10.48
CA LEU A 131 -3.76 -14.95 11.06
C LEU A 131 -3.07 -13.93 11.97
N ARG A 132 -2.15 -14.39 12.84
CA ARG A 132 -1.36 -13.53 13.71
C ARG A 132 -0.54 -12.53 12.91
N ALA A 133 0.22 -12.97 11.92
CA ALA A 133 1.06 -12.12 11.10
C ALA A 133 0.25 -11.03 10.39
N THR A 134 -0.92 -11.40 9.84
CA THR A 134 -1.85 -10.46 9.20
C THR A 134 -2.36 -9.40 10.19
N LEU A 135 -2.81 -9.83 11.37
CA LEU A 135 -3.31 -8.93 12.41
C LEU A 135 -2.20 -8.05 12.99
N ASP A 136 -1.01 -8.61 13.27
CA ASP A 136 0.14 -7.85 13.76
C ASP A 136 0.54 -6.78 12.74
N THR A 137 0.59 -7.13 11.46
CA THR A 137 0.87 -6.18 10.37
C THR A 137 -0.18 -5.07 10.34
N ALA A 138 -1.47 -5.42 10.32
CA ALA A 138 -2.57 -4.46 10.30
C ALA A 138 -2.53 -3.49 11.51
N LEU A 139 -2.14 -3.98 12.68
CA LEU A 139 -2.10 -3.22 13.92
C LEU A 139 -0.83 -2.35 14.05
N ARG A 140 0.35 -2.85 13.62
CA ARG A 140 1.61 -2.09 13.60
C ARG A 140 1.56 -0.89 12.68
N ILE A 141 1.00 -1.07 11.52
CA ILE A 141 0.87 -0.06 10.47
C ILE A 141 0.05 1.13 10.97
N ARG A 142 -0.94 0.87 11.81
CA ARG A 142 -1.75 1.92 12.46
C ARG A 142 -0.92 2.84 13.38
N GLU A 143 0.22 2.37 13.87
CA GLU A 143 1.15 3.15 14.70
C GLU A 143 2.03 4.09 13.86
N VAL A 144 2.29 3.76 12.60
CA VAL A 144 3.10 4.56 11.67
C VAL A 144 2.39 5.87 11.30
N LEU A 145 1.09 5.81 11.02
CA LEU A 145 0.29 7.02 10.80
C LEU A 145 -0.25 7.57 12.12
N ILE A 146 0.48 8.51 12.72
CA ILE A 146 0.11 9.14 13.99
C ILE A 146 -1.20 9.94 13.84
N SER A 147 -1.44 10.55 12.68
CA SER A 147 -2.62 11.38 12.43
C SER A 147 -3.92 10.56 12.28
N PRO A 148 -4.91 10.70 13.19
CA PRO A 148 -6.21 10.04 13.05
C PRO A 148 -6.95 10.44 11.75
N LYS A 149 -6.80 11.70 11.30
CA LYS A 149 -7.37 12.19 10.03
C LYS A 149 -6.84 11.37 8.86
N LEU A 150 -5.52 11.21 8.74
CA LEU A 150 -4.91 10.44 7.66
C LEU A 150 -5.27 8.97 7.73
N ARG A 151 -5.28 8.36 8.91
CA ARG A 151 -5.74 6.96 9.06
C ARG A 151 -7.15 6.78 8.53
N SER A 152 -8.07 7.67 8.89
CA SER A 152 -9.44 7.64 8.38
C SER A 152 -9.51 7.81 6.88
N VAL A 153 -8.71 8.72 6.29
CA VAL A 153 -8.62 8.91 4.85
C VAL A 153 -8.13 7.64 4.16
N VAL A 154 -6.97 7.12 4.55
CA VAL A 154 -6.35 5.96 3.89
C VAL A 154 -7.21 4.71 4.02
N SER A 155 -7.83 4.49 5.18
CA SER A 155 -8.69 3.31 5.42
C SER A 155 -10.02 3.34 4.62
N ARG A 156 -10.39 4.49 4.07
CA ARG A 156 -11.53 4.61 3.12
C ARG A 156 -11.14 4.35 1.68
N VAL A 157 -9.84 4.39 1.37
CA VAL A 157 -9.38 4.16 -0.01
C VAL A 157 -9.60 2.71 -0.38
N THR A 158 -10.54 2.48 -1.26
CA THR A 158 -10.89 1.16 -1.80
C THR A 158 -10.40 0.98 -3.23
N ALA A 159 -10.18 2.08 -3.93
CA ALA A 159 -9.57 2.15 -5.24
C ALA A 159 -8.78 3.46 -5.37
N LEU A 160 -7.80 3.48 -6.26
CA LEU A 160 -7.01 4.65 -6.58
C LEU A 160 -7.46 5.25 -7.91
N PRO A 161 -7.30 6.57 -8.10
CA PRO A 161 -7.61 7.22 -9.36
C PRO A 161 -6.84 6.59 -10.51
N SER A 162 -7.53 6.26 -11.60
CA SER A 162 -7.00 5.66 -12.81
C SER A 162 -7.25 6.56 -14.02
N LEU A 163 -6.36 6.51 -15.01
CA LEU A 163 -6.51 7.30 -16.24
C LEU A 163 -7.68 6.81 -17.09
N PRO A 164 -8.58 7.70 -17.52
CA PRO A 164 -9.70 7.35 -18.40
C PRO A 164 -9.26 6.64 -19.67
N SER A 165 -8.11 7.03 -20.25
CA SER A 165 -7.55 6.45 -21.47
C SER A 165 -7.14 4.98 -21.30
N VAL A 166 -6.54 4.61 -20.15
CA VAL A 166 -6.16 3.22 -19.87
C VAL A 166 -7.40 2.38 -19.60
N HIS A 167 -8.37 2.92 -18.85
CA HIS A 167 -9.63 2.24 -18.60
C HIS A 167 -10.41 1.99 -19.92
N ALA A 168 -10.51 2.99 -20.78
CA ALA A 168 -11.17 2.85 -22.08
C ALA A 168 -10.49 1.79 -22.95
N LYS A 169 -9.15 1.79 -23.01
CA LYS A 169 -8.37 0.78 -23.71
C LYS A 169 -8.60 -0.63 -23.15
N LEU A 170 -8.72 -0.75 -21.81
CA LEU A 170 -9.00 -2.02 -21.16
C LEU A 170 -10.39 -2.54 -21.56
N VAL A 171 -11.43 -1.69 -21.52
CA VAL A 171 -12.79 -2.03 -21.94
C VAL A 171 -12.85 -2.44 -23.39
N GLU A 172 -12.27 -1.65 -24.30
CA GLU A 172 -12.19 -1.95 -25.74
C GLU A 172 -11.50 -3.30 -25.99
N SER A 173 -10.39 -3.57 -25.28
CA SER A 173 -9.65 -4.82 -25.44
C SER A 173 -10.44 -6.04 -25.00
N LEU A 174 -11.41 -5.90 -24.07
CA LEU A 174 -12.29 -7.00 -23.65
C LEU A 174 -13.32 -7.41 -24.74
N GLU A 175 -13.54 -6.59 -25.75
CA GLU A 175 -14.39 -6.93 -26.90
C GLU A 175 -13.67 -7.87 -27.90
N ASN A 176 -12.33 -7.92 -27.83
CA ASN A 176 -11.54 -8.83 -28.66
C ASN A 176 -11.58 -10.26 -28.07
N PRO A 177 -12.16 -11.26 -28.77
CA PRO A 177 -12.26 -12.62 -28.27
C PRO A 177 -10.90 -13.33 -28.13
N GLU A 178 -9.87 -12.86 -28.84
CA GLU A 178 -8.52 -13.44 -28.84
C GLU A 178 -7.60 -12.80 -27.79
N ILE A 179 -8.07 -11.81 -27.03
CA ILE A 179 -7.25 -11.14 -26.00
C ILE A 179 -6.82 -12.12 -24.92
N SER A 180 -5.54 -12.11 -24.59
CA SER A 180 -5.00 -12.95 -23.51
C SER A 180 -5.00 -12.23 -22.18
N SER A 181 -5.05 -12.98 -21.08
CA SER A 181 -4.88 -12.43 -19.71
C SER A 181 -3.56 -11.67 -19.57
N ARG A 182 -2.50 -12.10 -20.27
CA ARG A 182 -1.19 -11.43 -20.26
C ARG A 182 -1.28 -10.03 -20.86
N GLU A 183 -1.89 -9.90 -22.03
CA GLU A 183 -2.07 -8.61 -22.70
C GLU A 183 -2.93 -7.67 -21.88
N MET A 184 -3.98 -8.19 -21.21
CA MET A 184 -4.77 -7.39 -20.27
C MET A 184 -3.91 -6.90 -19.10
N GLY A 185 -3.05 -7.74 -18.55
CA GLY A 185 -2.10 -7.34 -17.50
C GLY A 185 -1.10 -6.29 -17.96
N GLU A 186 -0.66 -6.33 -19.23
CA GLU A 186 0.21 -5.32 -19.83
C GLU A 186 -0.51 -3.98 -20.00
N ILE A 187 -1.80 -3.97 -20.33
CA ILE A 187 -2.62 -2.76 -20.36
C ILE A 187 -2.76 -2.19 -18.94
N ILE A 188 -3.11 -3.02 -17.97
CA ILE A 188 -3.28 -2.64 -16.57
C ILE A 188 -1.98 -2.07 -16.00
N SER A 189 -0.81 -2.60 -16.40
CA SER A 189 0.49 -2.11 -15.94
C SER A 189 0.81 -0.67 -16.33
N GLN A 190 0.06 -0.09 -17.27
CA GLN A 190 0.16 1.30 -17.68
C GLN A 190 -0.54 2.27 -16.71
N ASP A 191 -1.19 1.75 -15.67
CA ASP A 191 -1.91 2.54 -14.67
C ASP A 191 -1.57 2.08 -13.25
N VAL A 192 -1.07 3.02 -12.43
CA VAL A 192 -0.62 2.76 -11.05
C VAL A 192 -1.76 2.27 -10.17
N GLY A 193 -2.93 2.92 -10.27
CA GLY A 193 -4.11 2.58 -9.46
C GLY A 193 -4.65 1.19 -9.79
N MET A 194 -4.79 0.89 -11.09
CA MET A 194 -5.23 -0.43 -11.55
C MET A 194 -4.22 -1.52 -11.19
N THR A 195 -2.91 -1.25 -11.35
CA THR A 195 -1.84 -2.18 -10.97
C THR A 195 -1.89 -2.52 -9.48
N ALA A 196 -1.97 -1.50 -8.62
CA ALA A 196 -2.04 -1.71 -7.18
C ALA A 196 -3.26 -2.56 -6.81
N LYS A 197 -4.42 -2.29 -7.40
CA LYS A 197 -5.65 -3.03 -7.17
C LYS A 197 -5.60 -4.47 -7.67
N LEU A 198 -5.07 -4.69 -8.87
CA LEU A 198 -4.90 -6.03 -9.43
C LEU A 198 -3.98 -6.89 -8.56
N LEU A 199 -2.85 -6.31 -8.11
CA LEU A 199 -1.91 -6.98 -7.23
C LEU A 199 -2.50 -7.25 -5.84
N GLN A 200 -3.27 -6.31 -5.28
CA GLN A 200 -4.03 -6.54 -4.05
C GLN A 200 -4.90 -7.79 -4.14
N LEU A 201 -5.69 -7.89 -5.21
CA LEU A 201 -6.60 -9.01 -5.40
C LEU A 201 -5.85 -10.32 -5.63
N ALA A 202 -4.86 -10.34 -6.53
CA ALA A 202 -4.09 -11.54 -6.83
C ALA A 202 -3.32 -12.08 -5.62
N ASN A 203 -2.77 -11.19 -4.78
CA ASN A 203 -2.03 -11.58 -3.58
C ASN A 203 -2.94 -11.77 -2.35
N SER A 204 -4.23 -11.53 -2.48
CA SER A 204 -5.15 -11.87 -1.42
C SER A 204 -5.15 -13.39 -1.22
N ALA A 205 -5.23 -13.83 0.02
CA ALA A 205 -5.27 -15.26 0.35
C ALA A 205 -6.45 -16.00 -0.32
N PHE A 206 -7.44 -15.23 -0.80
CA PHE A 206 -8.59 -15.74 -1.55
C PHE A 206 -8.21 -16.57 -2.78
N PHE A 207 -7.21 -16.12 -3.56
CA PHE A 207 -6.76 -16.88 -4.74
C PHE A 207 -5.78 -18.02 -4.39
N GLY A 208 -5.45 -18.20 -3.11
CA GLY A 208 -4.69 -19.36 -2.60
C GLY A 208 -3.31 -19.52 -3.21
N LEU A 209 -2.70 -18.43 -3.66
CA LEU A 209 -1.38 -18.50 -4.27
C LEU A 209 -0.33 -18.81 -3.20
N TYR A 210 0.43 -19.90 -3.43
CA TYR A 210 1.54 -20.31 -2.55
C TYR A 210 2.75 -19.37 -2.62
N ARG A 211 2.77 -18.46 -3.59
CA ARG A 211 3.83 -17.48 -3.78
C ARG A 211 3.24 -16.11 -4.06
N TYR A 212 3.97 -15.10 -3.66
CA TYR A 212 3.64 -13.74 -3.98
C TYR A 212 3.80 -13.44 -5.49
N VAL A 213 2.85 -12.70 -6.05
CA VAL A 213 2.83 -12.23 -7.43
C VAL A 213 3.21 -10.75 -7.45
N ALA A 214 4.32 -10.45 -8.12
CA ALA A 214 4.86 -9.09 -8.22
C ALA A 214 4.71 -8.48 -9.63
N SER A 215 3.98 -9.12 -10.55
CA SER A 215 3.80 -8.65 -11.91
C SER A 215 2.32 -8.54 -12.25
N PRO A 216 1.83 -7.40 -12.80
CA PRO A 216 0.45 -7.27 -13.26
C PRO A 216 0.07 -8.31 -14.31
N SER A 217 0.98 -8.63 -15.26
CA SER A 217 0.73 -9.67 -16.26
C SER A 217 0.63 -11.06 -15.66
N GLU A 218 1.45 -11.36 -14.65
CA GLU A 218 1.37 -12.62 -13.90
C GLU A 218 0.07 -12.66 -13.05
N ALA A 219 -0.26 -11.57 -12.39
CA ALA A 219 -1.51 -11.44 -11.64
C ALA A 219 -2.73 -11.66 -12.55
N ALA A 220 -2.72 -11.07 -13.74
CA ALA A 220 -3.79 -11.23 -14.71
C ALA A 220 -3.92 -12.69 -15.20
N ILE A 221 -2.82 -13.40 -15.39
CA ILE A 221 -2.84 -14.84 -15.75
C ILE A 221 -3.47 -15.67 -14.63
N TYR A 222 -3.12 -15.41 -13.36
CA TYR A 222 -3.68 -16.14 -12.22
C TYR A 222 -5.15 -15.86 -11.97
N LEU A 223 -5.56 -14.60 -12.08
CA LEU A 223 -6.96 -14.20 -11.90
C LEU A 223 -7.85 -14.72 -13.03
N GLY A 224 -7.30 -14.83 -14.23
CA GLY A 224 -8.02 -15.22 -15.42
C GLY A 224 -8.81 -14.06 -16.06
N LEU A 225 -9.11 -14.22 -17.35
CA LEU A 225 -9.76 -13.18 -18.15
C LEU A 225 -11.16 -12.82 -17.65
N ASP A 226 -11.94 -13.81 -17.21
CA ASP A 226 -13.30 -13.59 -16.71
C ASP A 226 -13.32 -12.76 -15.44
N THR A 227 -12.35 -13.00 -14.53
CA THR A 227 -12.19 -12.19 -13.32
C THR A 227 -11.80 -10.76 -13.67
N ILE A 228 -10.85 -10.55 -14.59
CA ILE A 228 -10.44 -9.22 -15.05
C ILE A 228 -11.62 -8.49 -15.69
N ARG A 229 -12.38 -9.18 -16.54
CA ARG A 229 -13.60 -8.63 -17.16
C ARG A 229 -14.61 -8.18 -16.10
N ALA A 230 -14.89 -9.02 -15.12
CA ALA A 230 -15.80 -8.70 -14.03
C ALA A 230 -15.29 -7.51 -13.19
N LEU A 231 -14.00 -7.44 -12.88
CA LEU A 231 -13.38 -6.32 -12.15
C LEU A 231 -13.49 -5.01 -12.95
N THR A 232 -13.20 -5.05 -14.25
CA THR A 232 -13.24 -3.86 -15.12
C THR A 232 -14.65 -3.29 -15.25
N LEU A 233 -15.66 -4.17 -15.32
CA LEU A 233 -17.06 -3.77 -15.44
C LEU A 233 -17.73 -3.47 -14.09
N SER A 234 -17.11 -3.84 -12.98
CA SER A 234 -17.65 -3.60 -11.64
C SER A 234 -17.44 -2.14 -11.21
N THR A 235 -18.53 -1.48 -10.84
CA THR A 235 -18.48 -0.09 -10.34
C THR A 235 -17.60 0.00 -9.07
N GLY A 236 -16.63 0.92 -9.07
CA GLY A 236 -15.82 1.25 -7.89
C GLY A 236 -14.62 0.34 -7.63
N VAL A 237 -14.35 -0.67 -8.46
CA VAL A 237 -13.11 -1.47 -8.35
C VAL A 237 -11.93 -0.73 -8.95
N PHE A 238 -12.10 -0.20 -10.18
CA PHE A 238 -11.20 0.76 -10.77
C PHE A 238 -11.88 2.13 -10.74
N SER A 239 -11.34 3.06 -9.96
CA SER A 239 -11.87 4.41 -9.87
C SER A 239 -11.35 5.23 -11.05
N VAL A 240 -12.21 5.45 -12.04
CA VAL A 240 -11.87 6.32 -13.17
C VAL A 240 -11.91 7.76 -12.71
N PHE A 241 -10.83 8.49 -12.95
CA PHE A 241 -10.75 9.90 -12.62
C PHE A 241 -11.67 10.70 -13.55
N GLN A 242 -12.65 11.38 -12.98
CA GLN A 242 -13.67 12.10 -13.76
C GLN A 242 -13.39 13.60 -13.93
N GLU A 243 -12.41 14.13 -13.20
CA GLU A 243 -12.02 15.53 -13.34
C GLU A 243 -11.10 15.72 -14.55
N SER A 244 -11.26 16.83 -15.26
CA SER A 244 -10.44 17.22 -16.39
C SER A 244 -9.51 18.38 -16.04
N GLY A 245 -8.49 18.60 -16.86
CA GLY A 245 -7.60 19.75 -16.72
C GLY A 245 -6.36 19.49 -15.86
N ALA A 246 -6.05 20.35 -14.90
CA ALA A 246 -4.80 20.31 -14.13
C ALA A 246 -4.63 19.01 -13.33
N ALA A 247 -5.71 18.49 -12.77
CA ALA A 247 -5.67 17.27 -11.97
C ALA A 247 -5.42 16.01 -12.84
N GLU A 248 -6.01 15.91 -14.03
CA GLU A 248 -5.73 14.83 -14.98
C GLU A 248 -4.27 14.89 -15.47
N LEU A 249 -3.76 16.10 -15.75
CA LEU A 249 -2.37 16.31 -16.13
C LEU A 249 -1.41 15.85 -15.03
N PHE A 250 -1.69 16.20 -13.78
CA PHE A 250 -0.90 15.78 -12.62
C PHE A 250 -0.85 14.26 -12.49
N ILE A 251 -2.00 13.57 -12.55
CA ILE A 251 -2.04 12.11 -12.49
C ILE A 251 -1.26 11.48 -13.65
N GLY A 252 -1.40 12.02 -14.86
CA GLY A 252 -0.67 11.52 -16.02
C GLY A 252 0.85 11.72 -15.90
N GLN A 253 1.31 12.82 -15.32
CA GLN A 253 2.73 13.06 -15.03
C GLN A 253 3.24 12.09 -13.98
N LEU A 254 2.52 11.95 -12.87
CA LEU A 254 2.85 11.04 -11.79
C LEU A 254 2.98 9.59 -12.28
N GLN A 255 2.06 9.13 -13.12
CA GLN A 255 2.10 7.78 -13.67
C GLN A 255 3.30 7.57 -14.59
N ARG A 256 3.60 8.53 -15.48
CA ARG A 256 4.79 8.44 -16.34
C ARG A 256 6.08 8.39 -15.54
N HIS A 257 6.19 9.25 -14.51
CA HIS A 257 7.32 9.25 -13.58
C HIS A 257 7.45 7.90 -12.88
N SER A 258 6.39 7.41 -12.27
CA SER A 258 6.38 6.12 -11.55
C SER A 258 6.76 4.93 -12.44
N MET A 259 6.31 4.92 -13.71
CA MET A 259 6.71 3.89 -14.67
C MET A 259 8.22 3.94 -14.97
N LYS A 260 8.78 5.12 -15.20
CA LYS A 260 10.22 5.28 -15.45
C LYS A 260 11.03 4.86 -14.21
N VAL A 261 10.67 5.35 -13.02
CA VAL A 261 11.33 4.97 -11.77
C VAL A 261 11.31 3.45 -11.57
N GLY A 262 10.16 2.79 -11.80
CA GLY A 262 10.06 1.33 -11.72
C GLY A 262 11.01 0.61 -12.68
N MET A 263 11.04 1.03 -13.94
CA MET A 263 11.92 0.43 -14.96
C MET A 263 13.40 0.65 -14.63
N VAL A 264 13.80 1.86 -14.24
CA VAL A 264 15.18 2.20 -13.87
C VAL A 264 15.61 1.46 -12.61
N ALA A 265 14.77 1.40 -11.58
CA ALA A 265 15.04 0.64 -10.36
C ALA A 265 15.27 -0.86 -10.65
N ASN A 266 14.50 -1.44 -11.58
CA ASN A 266 14.71 -2.81 -12.02
C ASN A 266 16.03 -3.01 -12.77
N ILE A 267 16.41 -2.05 -13.62
CA ILE A 267 17.70 -2.06 -14.35
C ILE A 267 18.86 -2.01 -13.34
N ILE A 268 18.80 -1.09 -12.37
CA ILE A 268 19.79 -0.95 -11.29
C ILE A 268 19.87 -2.27 -10.48
N ALA A 269 18.75 -2.82 -10.04
CA ALA A 269 18.72 -4.06 -9.27
C ALA A 269 19.32 -5.25 -10.05
N LYS A 270 19.11 -5.32 -11.35
CA LYS A 270 19.72 -6.34 -12.24
C LYS A 270 21.21 -6.14 -12.42
N SER A 271 21.71 -4.90 -12.54
CA SER A 271 23.15 -4.63 -12.67
C SER A 271 23.91 -5.05 -11.43
N GLU A 272 23.29 -4.98 -10.26
CA GLU A 272 23.82 -5.47 -8.99
C GLU A 272 23.69 -7.00 -8.81
N SER A 273 23.23 -7.72 -9.82
CA SER A 273 23.04 -9.18 -9.80
C SER A 273 22.15 -9.68 -8.65
N LEU A 274 21.14 -8.88 -8.28
CA LEU A 274 20.24 -9.21 -7.18
C LEU A 274 19.31 -10.36 -7.55
N PRO A 275 18.79 -11.09 -6.54
CA PRO A 275 17.79 -12.11 -6.76
C PRO A 275 16.56 -11.58 -7.51
N LYS A 276 15.96 -12.40 -8.37
CA LYS A 276 14.77 -12.03 -9.15
C LYS A 276 13.68 -11.37 -8.30
N LYS A 277 13.47 -11.88 -7.08
CA LYS A 277 12.47 -11.34 -6.15
C LYS A 277 12.72 -9.86 -5.83
N ILE A 278 13.98 -9.46 -5.62
CA ILE A 278 14.34 -8.06 -5.35
C ILE A 278 14.19 -7.21 -6.62
N CYS A 279 14.59 -7.74 -7.79
CA CYS A 279 14.38 -7.05 -9.07
C CYS A 279 12.88 -6.80 -9.33
N ASP A 280 12.04 -7.82 -9.11
CA ASP A 280 10.58 -7.69 -9.25
C ASP A 280 10.01 -6.69 -8.24
N SER A 281 10.47 -6.71 -6.98
CA SER A 281 10.08 -5.73 -5.95
C SER A 281 10.55 -4.32 -6.28
N SER A 282 11.72 -4.15 -6.90
CA SER A 282 12.22 -2.84 -7.35
C SER A 282 11.37 -2.27 -8.48
N LEU A 283 10.96 -3.12 -9.44
CA LEU A 283 10.07 -2.72 -10.53
C LEU A 283 8.72 -2.22 -10.00
N ILE A 284 8.05 -3.05 -9.22
CA ILE A 284 6.69 -2.74 -8.76
C ILE A 284 6.70 -1.71 -7.63
N GLY A 285 7.67 -1.80 -6.72
CA GLY A 285 7.82 -0.77 -5.68
C GLY A 285 8.12 0.60 -6.28
N GLY A 286 8.94 0.68 -7.34
CA GLY A 286 9.17 1.91 -8.08
C GLY A 286 7.93 2.41 -8.83
N LEU A 287 7.12 1.51 -9.40
CA LEU A 287 5.83 1.88 -9.99
C LEU A 287 4.85 2.44 -8.93
N LEU A 288 4.92 1.96 -7.70
CA LEU A 288 3.99 2.30 -6.62
C LEU A 288 4.56 3.30 -5.59
N HIS A 289 5.83 3.75 -5.74
CA HIS A 289 6.50 4.55 -4.70
C HIS A 289 5.74 5.82 -4.33
N ASP A 290 5.11 6.43 -5.30
CA ASP A 290 4.38 7.69 -5.20
C ASP A 290 2.86 7.52 -5.06
N VAL A 291 2.37 6.31 -4.83
CA VAL A 291 0.92 6.03 -4.70
C VAL A 291 0.24 6.89 -3.63
N GLY A 292 0.97 7.31 -2.59
CA GLY A 292 0.46 8.21 -1.57
C GLY A 292 0.12 9.62 -2.09
N LYS A 293 0.78 10.09 -3.15
CA LYS A 293 0.43 11.35 -3.83
C LYS A 293 -0.96 11.25 -4.48
N LEU A 294 -1.31 10.08 -5.05
CA LEU A 294 -2.68 9.82 -5.54
C LEU A 294 -3.71 9.84 -4.41
N VAL A 295 -3.35 9.27 -3.25
CA VAL A 295 -4.24 9.31 -2.07
C VAL A 295 -4.46 10.73 -1.61
N LEU A 296 -3.41 11.54 -1.48
CA LEU A 296 -3.49 12.92 -1.01
C LEU A 296 -4.24 13.81 -2.00
N SER A 297 -3.94 13.72 -3.29
CA SER A 297 -4.60 14.53 -4.32
C SER A 297 -6.09 14.24 -4.44
N ALA A 298 -6.50 12.98 -4.24
CA ALA A 298 -7.90 12.59 -4.33
C ALA A 298 -8.73 12.88 -3.05
N ASN A 299 -8.08 12.88 -1.87
CA ASN A 299 -8.81 12.95 -0.60
C ASN A 299 -8.56 14.24 0.20
N CYS A 300 -7.50 14.99 -0.12
CA CYS A 300 -7.13 16.25 0.51
C CYS A 300 -6.66 17.26 -0.56
N PRO A 301 -7.45 17.50 -1.64
CA PRO A 301 -6.98 18.26 -2.80
C PRO A 301 -6.59 19.70 -2.48
N GLU A 302 -7.31 20.38 -1.61
CA GLU A 302 -7.02 21.77 -1.24
C GLU A 302 -5.69 21.89 -0.51
N GLU A 303 -5.51 21.12 0.57
CA GLU A 303 -4.28 21.12 1.37
C GLU A 303 -3.08 20.62 0.55
N TYR A 304 -3.30 19.62 -0.32
CA TYR A 304 -2.22 19.07 -1.13
C TYR A 304 -1.76 20.04 -2.23
N ASN A 305 -2.68 20.74 -2.89
CA ASN A 305 -2.35 21.79 -3.86
C ASN A 305 -1.58 22.95 -3.21
N GLU A 306 -1.92 23.32 -1.96
CA GLU A 306 -1.16 24.34 -1.21
C GLU A 306 0.27 23.84 -0.92
N ILE A 307 0.44 22.57 -0.52
CA ILE A 307 1.76 21.97 -0.31
C ILE A 307 2.60 22.05 -1.58
N LEU A 308 2.05 21.65 -2.73
CA LEU A 308 2.73 21.69 -4.02
C LEU A 308 3.15 23.14 -4.39
N ALA A 309 2.25 24.08 -4.21
CA ALA A 309 2.53 25.50 -4.51
C ALA A 309 3.66 26.08 -3.63
N VAL A 310 3.67 25.73 -2.34
CA VAL A 310 4.71 26.18 -1.40
C VAL A 310 6.04 25.48 -1.69
N ALA A 311 6.03 24.18 -1.94
CA ALA A 311 7.24 23.42 -2.28
C ALA A 311 7.94 24.00 -3.50
N ARG A 312 7.17 24.34 -4.57
CA ARG A 312 7.68 25.06 -5.76
C ARG A 312 8.29 26.41 -5.41
N LYS A 313 7.56 27.21 -4.66
CA LYS A 313 7.97 28.59 -4.34
C LYS A 313 9.23 28.63 -3.49
N GLU A 314 9.36 27.73 -2.52
CA GLU A 314 10.45 27.70 -1.55
C GLU A 314 11.60 26.78 -1.98
N ALA A 315 11.46 26.05 -3.10
CA ALA A 315 12.40 25.05 -3.59
C ALA A 315 12.77 23.97 -2.54
N VAL A 316 11.77 23.55 -1.76
CA VAL A 316 11.90 22.49 -0.74
C VAL A 316 11.26 21.20 -1.23
N ALA A 317 11.71 20.07 -0.69
CA ALA A 317 11.16 18.77 -1.03
C ALA A 317 9.68 18.66 -0.57
N CYS A 318 8.81 18.15 -1.44
CA CYS A 318 7.38 18.03 -1.18
C CYS A 318 7.10 17.19 0.08
N HIS A 319 7.81 16.07 0.26
CA HIS A 319 7.65 15.19 1.42
C HIS A 319 7.97 15.88 2.77
N GLU A 320 8.83 16.89 2.78
CA GLU A 320 9.10 17.67 4.00
C GLU A 320 7.92 18.57 4.36
N ARG A 321 7.26 19.17 3.37
CA ARG A 321 6.05 19.98 3.59
C ARG A 321 4.86 19.10 3.97
N GLU A 322 4.70 17.95 3.35
CA GLU A 322 3.68 16.96 3.74
C GLU A 322 3.82 16.58 5.21
N ARG A 323 5.05 16.33 5.68
CA ARG A 323 5.34 16.04 7.08
C ARG A 323 4.91 17.16 8.01
N GLN A 324 5.11 18.42 7.62
CA GLN A 324 4.72 19.57 8.42
C GLN A 324 3.19 19.75 8.49
N VAL A 325 2.48 19.52 7.38
CA VAL A 325 1.03 19.74 7.29
C VAL A 325 0.24 18.53 7.79
N PHE A 326 0.64 17.33 7.37
CA PHE A 326 -0.11 16.09 7.64
C PHE A 326 0.47 15.27 8.78
N GLY A 327 1.72 15.51 9.20
CA GLY A 327 2.44 14.67 10.16
C GLY A 327 2.98 13.36 9.56
N ALA A 328 2.79 13.16 8.25
CA ALA A 328 3.29 12.01 7.49
C ALA A 328 3.58 12.42 6.05
N THR A 329 4.43 11.66 5.36
CA THR A 329 4.77 11.86 3.95
C THR A 329 3.92 10.97 3.04
N HIS A 330 3.85 11.29 1.73
CA HIS A 330 3.22 10.41 0.75
C HIS A 330 3.85 9.01 0.73
N ALA A 331 5.16 8.89 0.98
CA ALA A 331 5.85 7.61 1.09
C ALA A 331 5.26 6.72 2.20
N GLU A 332 5.06 7.28 3.38
CA GLU A 332 4.45 6.57 4.52
C GLU A 332 2.96 6.30 4.30
N ILE A 333 2.24 7.25 3.72
CA ILE A 333 0.81 7.10 3.38
C ILE A 333 0.62 6.00 2.34
N GLY A 334 1.45 6.00 1.28
CA GLY A 334 1.43 4.98 0.23
C GLY A 334 1.77 3.60 0.79
N ALA A 335 2.85 3.50 1.55
CA ALA A 335 3.24 2.26 2.21
C ALA A 335 2.14 1.73 3.13
N TYR A 336 1.49 2.60 3.91
CA TYR A 336 0.37 2.23 4.76
C TYR A 336 -0.79 1.63 3.94
N LEU A 337 -1.17 2.25 2.83
CA LEU A 337 -2.20 1.73 1.95
C LEU A 337 -1.82 0.35 1.38
N LEU A 338 -0.61 0.21 0.87
CA LEU A 338 -0.14 -1.04 0.27
C LEU A 338 -0.08 -2.18 1.31
N TRP A 339 0.31 -1.89 2.53
CA TRP A 339 0.23 -2.85 3.63
C TRP A 339 -1.21 -3.22 3.99
N LEU A 340 -2.13 -2.24 4.09
CA LEU A 340 -3.56 -2.53 4.29
C LEU A 340 -4.09 -3.47 3.21
N TRP A 341 -3.58 -3.35 1.99
CA TRP A 341 -3.95 -4.18 0.86
C TRP A 341 -3.18 -5.52 0.80
N GLY A 342 -2.35 -5.82 1.81
CA GLY A 342 -1.65 -7.10 1.92
C GLY A 342 -0.48 -7.29 0.97
N LEU A 343 0.10 -6.21 0.44
CA LEU A 343 1.32 -6.29 -0.35
C LEU A 343 2.53 -6.64 0.55
N PRO A 344 3.60 -7.26 0.01
CA PRO A 344 4.74 -7.70 0.80
C PRO A 344 5.40 -6.59 1.59
N ASP A 345 5.82 -6.94 2.81
CA ASP A 345 6.53 -6.04 3.72
C ASP A 345 7.77 -5.40 3.07
N GLU A 346 8.54 -6.18 2.32
CA GLU A 346 9.73 -5.73 1.59
C GLU A 346 9.42 -4.62 0.58
N MET A 347 8.33 -4.77 -0.19
CA MET A 347 7.87 -3.76 -1.14
C MET A 347 7.34 -2.52 -0.42
N CYS A 348 6.52 -2.71 0.61
CA CYS A 348 5.96 -1.62 1.39
C CYS A 348 7.05 -0.81 2.10
N LYS A 349 8.09 -1.48 2.63
CA LYS A 349 9.28 -0.81 3.15
C LYS A 349 10.02 -0.03 2.07
N ALA A 350 10.18 -0.60 0.88
CA ALA A 350 10.82 0.09 -0.22
C ALA A 350 10.07 1.40 -0.56
N VAL A 351 8.74 1.37 -0.58
CA VAL A 351 7.91 2.56 -0.75
C VAL A 351 8.02 3.51 0.45
N ALA A 352 7.99 3.02 1.69
CA ALA A 352 8.06 3.87 2.89
C ALA A 352 9.36 4.66 2.98
N PHE A 353 10.47 4.07 2.55
CA PHE A 353 11.82 4.60 2.78
C PHE A 353 12.51 5.12 1.51
N HIS A 354 11.81 5.26 0.37
CA HIS A 354 12.45 5.69 -0.87
C HIS A 354 13.09 7.08 -0.79
N HIS A 355 12.57 8.00 0.02
CA HIS A 355 13.22 9.29 0.28
C HIS A 355 14.28 9.24 1.38
N LYS A 356 14.19 8.27 2.30
CA LYS A 356 15.12 8.12 3.44
C LYS A 356 15.55 6.67 3.62
N PRO A 357 16.31 6.12 2.66
CA PRO A 357 16.72 4.71 2.70
C PRO A 357 17.61 4.40 3.93
N ALA A 358 18.21 5.42 4.52
CA ALA A 358 19.00 5.31 5.75
C ALA A 358 18.18 4.88 6.97
N ASP A 359 16.88 5.16 6.99
CA ASP A 359 15.98 4.81 8.09
C ASP A 359 15.50 3.35 7.99
N CYS A 360 15.74 2.69 6.85
CA CYS A 360 15.55 1.26 6.69
C CYS A 360 16.67 0.52 7.44
N SER A 361 16.34 -0.40 8.32
CA SER A 361 17.29 -1.14 9.16
C SER A 361 18.13 -2.18 8.40
N GLU A 362 17.99 -2.25 7.08
CA GLU A 362 18.66 -3.22 6.24
C GLU A 362 20.12 -2.82 5.94
N THR A 363 21.02 -3.80 5.91
CA THR A 363 22.46 -3.61 5.75
C THR A 363 23.00 -4.07 4.39
N SER A 364 22.12 -4.49 3.49
CA SER A 364 22.42 -4.91 2.12
C SER A 364 21.69 -4.05 1.10
N PHE A 365 22.11 -4.11 -0.16
CA PHE A 365 21.38 -3.44 -1.25
C PHE A 365 19.96 -4.05 -1.40
N THR A 366 18.95 -3.20 -1.37
CA THR A 366 17.54 -3.59 -1.36
C THR A 366 16.73 -2.90 -2.44
N ALA A 367 15.47 -3.28 -2.59
CA ALA A 367 14.54 -2.58 -3.46
C ALA A 367 14.41 -1.08 -3.09
N ALA A 368 14.47 -0.73 -1.78
CA ALA A 368 14.43 0.67 -1.35
C ALA A 368 15.62 1.47 -1.89
N ALA A 369 16.83 0.91 -1.88
CA ALA A 369 18.01 1.55 -2.44
C ALA A 369 17.89 1.75 -3.96
N ALA A 370 17.41 0.72 -4.68
CA ALA A 370 17.22 0.79 -6.12
C ALA A 370 16.18 1.85 -6.52
N ILE A 371 15.07 1.93 -5.77
CA ILE A 371 14.01 2.92 -6.00
C ILE A 371 14.51 4.32 -5.67
N HIS A 372 15.19 4.50 -4.53
CA HIS A 372 15.79 5.77 -4.15
C HIS A 372 16.71 6.33 -5.25
N MET A 373 17.58 5.48 -5.76
CA MET A 373 18.49 5.88 -6.85
C MET A 373 17.76 6.21 -8.13
N ALA A 374 16.78 5.39 -8.52
CA ALA A 374 16.01 5.59 -9.74
C ALA A 374 15.20 6.89 -9.68
N ASP A 375 14.55 7.16 -8.54
CA ASP A 375 13.78 8.37 -8.30
C ASP A 375 14.67 9.62 -8.35
N ALA A 376 15.80 9.61 -7.66
CA ALA A 376 16.76 10.71 -7.68
C ALA A 376 17.32 10.98 -9.09
N LEU A 377 17.65 9.93 -9.87
CA LEU A 377 18.15 10.08 -11.23
C LEU A 377 17.10 10.63 -12.19
N GLU A 378 15.84 10.22 -12.09
CA GLU A 378 14.77 10.79 -12.91
C GLU A 378 14.56 12.29 -12.61
N HIS A 379 14.74 12.72 -11.38
CA HIS A 379 14.65 14.13 -11.00
C HIS A 379 15.87 14.98 -11.44
N GLU A 380 17.03 14.38 -11.66
CA GLU A 380 18.23 15.09 -12.15
C GLU A 380 18.16 15.41 -13.66
N VAL A 381 17.56 14.53 -14.47
CA VAL A 381 17.54 14.67 -15.96
C VAL A 381 16.57 15.74 -16.41
N ASP A 382 15.51 15.89 -15.70
CA ASP A 382 14.53 16.88 -16.05
C ASP A 382 14.88 18.22 -15.39
N GLY A 383 15.68 19.05 -16.04
CA GLY A 383 15.51 20.49 -15.95
C GLY A 383 14.04 20.84 -16.21
N ALA A 384 13.17 19.88 -16.03
CA ALA A 384 11.77 19.72 -16.28
C ALA A 384 10.91 19.98 -15.05
N PRO A 385 9.69 20.29 -15.30
CA PRO A 385 8.78 21.07 -14.50
C PRO A 385 8.06 20.25 -13.42
N ASP A 386 8.69 19.30 -12.74
CA ASP A 386 8.22 18.93 -11.43
C ASP A 386 9.20 19.43 -10.35
N PRO A 387 9.21 20.76 -10.12
CA PRO A 387 9.93 21.35 -8.99
C PRO A 387 9.37 20.83 -7.66
N ASP A 388 8.30 20.02 -7.71
CA ASP A 388 7.54 19.58 -6.58
C ASP A 388 8.17 18.42 -5.82
N CYS A 389 9.16 17.74 -6.41
CA CYS A 389 9.77 16.58 -5.78
C CYS A 389 11.28 16.55 -5.98
N ARG A 390 12.01 17.38 -5.25
CA ARG A 390 13.46 17.21 -5.14
C ARG A 390 13.75 15.90 -4.43
N ALA A 391 14.29 14.92 -5.15
CA ALA A 391 14.87 13.72 -4.58
C ALA A 391 16.39 13.83 -4.73
N ASP A 392 17.08 14.17 -3.64
CA ASP A 392 18.54 14.18 -3.62
C ASP A 392 19.07 12.78 -3.28
N ILE A 393 20.16 12.34 -3.94
CA ILE A 393 20.81 11.08 -3.61
C ILE A 393 21.37 11.14 -2.20
N ASP A 394 20.97 10.21 -1.31
CA ASP A 394 21.54 10.09 0.03
C ASP A 394 22.96 9.48 -0.04
N MET A 395 23.95 10.34 -0.30
CA MET A 395 25.35 9.94 -0.38
C MET A 395 25.89 9.36 0.93
N ASN A 396 25.33 9.74 2.09
CA ASN A 396 25.72 9.18 3.38
C ASN A 396 25.25 7.73 3.51
N TYR A 397 24.03 7.44 3.04
CA TYR A 397 23.52 6.08 2.96
C TYR A 397 24.38 5.23 2.03
N LEU A 398 24.65 5.69 0.81
CA LEU A 398 25.45 4.96 -0.17
C LEU A 398 26.88 4.71 0.32
N ASN A 399 27.48 5.67 1.03
CA ASN A 399 28.81 5.50 1.61
C ASN A 399 28.83 4.41 2.71
N ARG A 400 27.82 4.40 3.59
CA ARG A 400 27.67 3.33 4.61
C ARG A 400 27.51 1.95 4.00
N MET A 401 26.87 1.87 2.82
CA MET A 401 26.64 0.63 2.08
C MET A 401 27.80 0.26 1.16
N ALA A 402 28.89 1.08 1.08
CA ALA A 402 29.99 0.95 0.14
C ALA A 402 29.54 0.91 -1.34
N LEU A 403 28.54 1.71 -1.70
CA LEU A 403 27.91 1.74 -3.03
C LEU A 403 28.19 3.03 -3.82
N VAL A 404 28.96 3.96 -3.26
CA VAL A 404 29.26 5.25 -3.93
C VAL A 404 29.94 5.05 -5.28
N ASP A 405 30.81 4.05 -5.39
CA ASP A 405 31.54 3.75 -6.63
C ASP A 405 30.64 3.17 -7.74
N HIS A 406 29.41 2.73 -7.40
CA HIS A 406 28.43 2.21 -8.35
C HIS A 406 27.60 3.33 -9.01
N VAL A 407 27.52 4.52 -8.40
CA VAL A 407 26.68 5.64 -8.88
C VAL A 407 26.97 6.02 -10.33
N PRO A 408 28.23 6.10 -10.81
CA PRO A 408 28.51 6.42 -12.22
C PRO A 408 27.92 5.40 -13.19
N GLU A 409 27.93 4.11 -12.85
CA GLU A 409 27.37 3.05 -13.67
C GLU A 409 25.83 3.14 -13.70
N TRP A 410 25.18 3.42 -12.58
CA TRP A 410 23.73 3.59 -12.52
C TRP A 410 23.28 4.81 -13.33
N ARG A 411 24.01 5.92 -13.32
CA ARG A 411 23.77 7.09 -14.18
C ARG A 411 23.86 6.71 -15.66
N ARG A 412 24.91 5.98 -16.04
CA ARG A 412 25.09 5.51 -17.41
C ARG A 412 23.91 4.64 -17.89
N LEU A 413 23.46 3.71 -17.02
CA LEU A 413 22.31 2.84 -17.31
C LEU A 413 21.02 3.64 -17.46
N HIS A 414 20.82 4.64 -16.62
CA HIS A 414 19.68 5.56 -16.71
C HIS A 414 19.71 6.36 -18.02
N ASP A 415 20.84 6.98 -18.36
CA ASP A 415 20.99 7.74 -19.62
C ASP A 415 20.72 6.86 -20.85
N GLU A 416 21.19 5.61 -20.84
CA GLU A 416 20.89 4.65 -21.91
C GLU A 416 19.41 4.32 -22.01
N PHE A 417 18.71 4.24 -20.88
CA PHE A 417 17.27 4.00 -20.85
C PHE A 417 16.49 5.19 -21.43
N VAL A 418 16.81 6.41 -21.01
CA VAL A 418 16.16 7.65 -21.50
C VAL A 418 16.39 7.80 -23.02
N ASN A 419 17.64 7.67 -23.49
CA ASN A 419 17.97 7.80 -24.91
C ASN A 419 17.30 6.75 -25.81
N LYS A 420 17.00 5.55 -25.28
CA LYS A 420 16.24 4.53 -26.02
C LYS A 420 14.76 4.87 -26.10
N GLY A 421 14.19 5.44 -25.02
CA GLY A 421 12.78 5.86 -24.99
C GLY A 421 12.46 7.02 -25.92
N GLU A 422 13.41 7.93 -26.17
CA GLU A 422 13.24 9.04 -27.10
C GLU A 422 13.31 8.63 -28.59
N ARG A 423 13.79 7.44 -28.89
CA ARG A 423 13.94 6.91 -30.26
C ARG A 423 12.82 5.97 -30.69
N ALA A 424 11.94 5.58 -29.78
CA ALA A 424 10.81 4.69 -30.00
C ALA A 424 9.50 5.46 -30.09
#